data_1ee09b67f2424f04a56db94e89920acc
#
_entry.id   1ee09b67f2424f04a56db94e89920acc
#
_cell.length_a   1.000
_cell.length_b   1.000
_cell.length_c   1.000
_cell.angle_alpha   90.00
_cell.angle_beta   90.00
_cell.angle_gamma   90.00
#
_symmetry.space_group_name_H-M   'P 1'
#
loop_
_entity.id
_entity.type
_entity.pdbx_description
1 polymer ?
#
loop_
_entity_poly.entity_id
_entity_poly.type
_entity_poly.pdbx_seq_one_letter_code
_entity_poly.pdbx_strand_id
1 'polypeptide(L)'
;GSCTASLTGSAVVTVTNDPTSTISANTICSGQTGTLTFTGTPGAEVLFTDGVSNFTVTLDASGNATFTTVALTADTTYTLISATTVTPPATASLTASATVVVVGLPTATISGTTSICSGSTTTISFSGTAGAVVTYTINAGANQTITLDASGNATLTTPALTADTTYALVSVALGSCSQNQTGSALVTILPLPTASISGTTTICSGTTTTISFSGTANATVTYTVDSGAPQTIVLDAAGNATLTTPILTAPSTYALVSVASMSVPVCTST
;
A
#
# COMPACT_ATOMS: atom_id res chain seq x y z
N GLY A 1 -54.13 17.73 89.17
CA GLY A 1 -53.19 18.29 88.23
C GLY A 1 -52.73 17.25 87.27
N SER A 2 -53.07 17.33 85.97
CA SER A 2 -52.65 16.44 84.90
C SER A 2 -51.37 17.03 84.32
N CYS A 3 -50.26 16.32 84.48
CA CYS A 3 -48.99 16.67 83.79
C CYS A 3 -48.99 16.00 82.39
N THR A 4 -49.13 16.82 81.37
CA THR A 4 -48.99 16.44 80.02
C THR A 4 -47.55 16.77 79.53
N ALA A 5 -46.76 15.75 79.20
CA ALA A 5 -45.48 15.94 78.55
C ALA A 5 -45.71 15.97 77.01
N SER A 6 -45.22 17.02 76.40
CA SER A 6 -45.22 17.13 74.94
C SER A 6 -44.06 16.29 74.36
N LEU A 7 -44.41 15.28 73.59
CA LEU A 7 -43.42 14.50 72.86
C LEU A 7 -43.14 15.19 71.51
N THR A 8 -41.92 15.65 71.31
CA THR A 8 -41.43 16.17 70.04
C THR A 8 -40.36 15.27 69.53
N GLY A 9 -40.66 14.56 68.48
CA GLY A 9 -39.70 13.76 67.76
C GLY A 9 -40.25 13.44 66.36
N SER A 10 -39.46 13.66 65.31
CA SER A 10 -39.73 13.20 63.93
C SER A 10 -38.62 12.28 63.48
N ALA A 11 -38.99 11.17 62.92
CA ALA A 11 -38.02 10.30 62.16
C ALA A 11 -38.25 10.50 60.68
N VAL A 12 -37.17 10.79 59.94
CA VAL A 12 -37.20 10.87 58.48
C VAL A 12 -36.62 9.57 57.92
N VAL A 13 -37.39 8.87 57.14
CA VAL A 13 -36.92 7.72 56.35
C VAL A 13 -36.64 8.24 54.96
N THR A 14 -35.36 8.24 54.57
CA THR A 14 -34.94 8.61 53.24
C THR A 14 -34.85 7.33 52.40
N VAL A 15 -35.57 7.26 51.28
CA VAL A 15 -35.47 6.20 50.30
C VAL A 15 -34.52 6.67 49.21
N THR A 16 -33.47 5.92 48.94
CA THR A 16 -32.51 6.20 47.86
C THR A 16 -32.71 5.19 46.75
N ASN A 17 -32.52 5.64 45.50
CA ASN A 17 -32.52 4.74 44.35
C ASN A 17 -31.24 3.91 44.35
N ASP A 18 -31.33 2.69 43.79
CA ASP A 18 -30.15 1.86 43.54
C ASP A 18 -29.19 2.59 42.61
N PRO A 19 -27.84 2.46 42.83
CA PRO A 19 -26.87 3.06 41.96
C PRO A 19 -26.90 2.39 40.57
N THR A 20 -26.71 3.21 39.55
CA THR A 20 -26.72 2.78 38.13
C THR A 20 -25.38 3.06 37.46
N SER A 21 -25.05 2.28 36.46
CA SER A 21 -23.97 2.60 35.52
C SER A 21 -24.25 1.97 34.16
N THR A 22 -23.82 2.66 33.12
CA THR A 22 -23.71 2.16 31.75
C THR A 22 -22.25 2.10 31.35
N ILE A 23 -21.94 1.35 30.31
CA ILE A 23 -20.60 1.21 29.76
C ILE A 23 -20.68 1.34 28.24
N SER A 24 -19.71 2.01 27.63
CA SER A 24 -19.48 2.05 26.20
C SER A 24 -17.99 1.90 25.89
N ALA A 25 -17.66 1.49 24.66
CA ALA A 25 -16.30 1.26 24.22
C ALA A 25 -16.07 1.84 22.82
N ASN A 26 -14.83 2.15 22.49
CA ASN A 26 -14.42 2.58 21.17
C ASN A 26 -13.92 1.41 20.32
N THR A 27 -13.77 1.66 19.01
CA THR A 27 -13.04 0.78 18.08
C THR A 27 -11.58 1.24 18.01
N ILE A 28 -10.65 0.30 17.96
CA ILE A 28 -9.21 0.54 17.94
C ILE A 28 -8.53 -0.28 16.84
N CYS A 29 -7.31 0.08 16.49
CA CYS A 29 -6.44 -0.75 15.67
C CYS A 29 -5.71 -1.78 16.54
N SER A 30 -5.41 -2.94 15.98
CA SER A 30 -4.66 -4.00 16.67
C SER A 30 -3.36 -3.45 17.27
N GLY A 31 -3.13 -3.79 18.54
CA GLY A 31 -1.98 -3.30 19.31
C GLY A 31 -2.18 -1.94 19.99
N GLN A 32 -3.33 -1.29 19.84
CA GLN A 32 -3.65 -0.04 20.52
C GLN A 32 -4.42 -0.30 21.82
N THR A 33 -4.49 0.73 22.68
CA THR A 33 -5.32 0.73 23.90
C THR A 33 -6.73 1.21 23.60
N GLY A 34 -7.73 0.54 24.19
CA GLY A 34 -9.13 0.95 24.12
C GLY A 34 -9.51 1.91 25.26
N THR A 35 -10.58 2.64 25.07
CA THR A 35 -11.19 3.49 26.10
C THR A 35 -12.60 3.00 26.38
N LEU A 36 -12.87 2.65 27.64
CA LEU A 36 -14.21 2.42 28.16
C LEU A 36 -14.71 3.72 28.80
N THR A 37 -15.94 4.07 28.52
CA THR A 37 -16.60 5.23 29.12
C THR A 37 -17.79 4.75 29.95
N PHE A 38 -17.86 5.22 31.18
CA PHE A 38 -18.92 4.88 32.15
C PHE A 38 -19.73 6.11 32.45
N THR A 39 -21.06 5.93 32.54
CA THR A 39 -21.97 6.99 33.02
C THR A 39 -22.98 6.40 34.00
N GLY A 40 -23.28 7.09 35.08
CA GLY A 40 -24.18 6.57 36.09
C GLY A 40 -24.32 7.47 37.34
N THR A 41 -24.57 6.85 38.48
CA THR A 41 -24.76 7.57 39.75
C THR A 41 -23.46 8.25 40.18
N PRO A 42 -23.44 9.59 40.40
CA PRO A 42 -22.26 10.31 40.84
C PRO A 42 -21.63 9.71 42.11
N GLY A 43 -20.31 9.58 42.13
CA GLY A 43 -19.53 9.03 43.23
C GLY A 43 -19.65 7.51 43.43
N ALA A 44 -20.40 6.79 42.59
CA ALA A 44 -20.48 5.35 42.67
C ALA A 44 -19.16 4.68 42.20
N GLU A 45 -18.74 3.64 42.93
CA GLU A 45 -17.69 2.72 42.48
C GLU A 45 -18.33 1.64 41.63
N VAL A 46 -17.83 1.47 40.38
CA VAL A 46 -18.30 0.49 39.42
C VAL A 46 -17.29 -0.64 39.34
N LEU A 47 -17.71 -1.87 39.62
CA LEU A 47 -16.95 -3.10 39.43
C LEU A 47 -17.32 -3.69 38.07
N PHE A 48 -16.31 -4.05 37.26
CA PHE A 48 -16.49 -4.68 35.96
C PHE A 48 -15.38 -5.69 35.68
N THR A 49 -15.55 -6.52 34.64
CA THR A 49 -14.61 -7.60 34.30
C THR A 49 -14.45 -7.74 32.77
N ASP A 50 -13.28 -8.20 32.35
CA ASP A 50 -13.01 -8.68 30.99
C ASP A 50 -13.20 -10.21 30.84
N GLY A 51 -13.75 -10.86 31.88
CA GLY A 51 -13.91 -12.32 31.96
C GLY A 51 -12.70 -13.04 32.56
N VAL A 52 -11.58 -12.38 32.77
CA VAL A 52 -10.35 -12.93 33.39
C VAL A 52 -10.01 -12.16 34.67
N SER A 53 -10.05 -10.84 34.62
CA SER A 53 -9.69 -9.91 35.70
C SER A 53 -10.88 -9.02 36.06
N ASN A 54 -10.90 -8.57 37.29
CA ASN A 54 -11.85 -7.57 37.78
C ASN A 54 -11.16 -6.21 37.90
N PHE A 55 -11.90 -5.18 37.56
CA PHE A 55 -11.46 -3.76 37.58
C PHE A 55 -12.50 -2.91 38.30
N THR A 56 -12.05 -1.80 38.86
CA THR A 56 -12.95 -0.79 39.45
C THR A 56 -12.67 0.58 38.88
N VAL A 57 -13.71 1.40 38.82
CA VAL A 57 -13.64 2.83 38.48
C VAL A 57 -14.63 3.60 39.33
N THR A 58 -14.27 4.79 39.82
CA THR A 58 -15.17 5.66 40.57
C THR A 58 -15.72 6.74 39.64
N LEU A 59 -17.02 6.86 39.56
CA LEU A 59 -17.70 7.93 38.83
C LEU A 59 -17.49 9.28 39.52
N ASP A 60 -17.19 10.31 38.74
CA ASP A 60 -17.00 11.67 39.22
C ASP A 60 -18.32 12.33 39.74
N ALA A 61 -18.24 13.58 40.14
CA ALA A 61 -19.40 14.35 40.60
C ALA A 61 -20.47 14.58 39.52
N SER A 62 -20.14 14.38 38.25
CA SER A 62 -21.05 14.42 37.10
C SER A 62 -21.56 13.04 36.71
N GLY A 63 -21.12 11.97 37.39
CA GLY A 63 -21.48 10.61 37.12
C GLY A 63 -20.71 9.97 35.95
N ASN A 64 -19.52 10.46 35.64
CA ASN A 64 -18.70 9.97 34.51
C ASN A 64 -17.36 9.40 34.96
N ALA A 65 -16.86 8.40 34.23
CA ALA A 65 -15.48 7.91 34.34
C ALA A 65 -14.99 7.30 33.01
N THR A 66 -13.70 7.20 32.91
CA THR A 66 -13.04 6.47 31.78
C THR A 66 -12.03 5.48 32.31
N PHE A 67 -11.86 4.38 31.58
CA PHE A 67 -10.83 3.39 31.85
C PHE A 67 -10.09 3.09 30.54
N THR A 68 -8.76 3.11 30.58
CA THR A 68 -7.91 2.77 29.43
C THR A 68 -7.43 1.33 29.58
N THR A 69 -7.69 0.51 28.56
CA THR A 69 -7.27 -0.90 28.56
C THR A 69 -5.77 -1.04 28.32
N VAL A 70 -5.21 -2.21 28.51
CA VAL A 70 -3.94 -2.58 27.91
C VAL A 70 -4.07 -2.60 26.39
N ALA A 71 -2.94 -2.68 25.66
CA ALA A 71 -2.96 -2.88 24.21
C ALA A 71 -3.66 -4.21 23.86
N LEU A 72 -4.66 -4.14 22.96
CA LEU A 72 -5.47 -5.30 22.57
C LEU A 72 -5.16 -5.73 21.14
N THR A 73 -5.14 -7.03 20.91
CA THR A 73 -4.94 -7.64 19.58
C THR A 73 -6.16 -8.42 19.10
N ALA A 74 -7.20 -8.52 19.95
CA ALA A 74 -8.48 -9.16 19.66
C ALA A 74 -9.61 -8.42 20.37
N ASP A 75 -10.82 -8.56 19.85
CA ASP A 75 -12.03 -8.02 20.46
C ASP A 75 -12.13 -8.47 21.92
N THR A 76 -12.37 -7.51 22.81
CA THR A 76 -12.48 -7.79 24.24
C THR A 76 -13.75 -7.16 24.80
N THR A 77 -14.60 -7.99 25.40
CA THR A 77 -15.85 -7.56 26.00
C THR A 77 -15.67 -7.32 27.48
N TYR A 78 -16.09 -6.15 27.95
CA TYR A 78 -16.11 -5.77 29.35
C TYR A 78 -17.55 -5.75 29.83
N THR A 79 -17.82 -6.43 30.96
CA THR A 79 -19.16 -6.59 31.52
C THR A 79 -19.21 -5.98 32.92
N LEU A 80 -20.21 -5.14 33.18
CA LEU A 80 -20.47 -4.59 34.51
C LEU A 80 -20.91 -5.73 35.47
N ILE A 81 -20.44 -5.65 36.70
CA ILE A 81 -20.83 -6.57 37.80
C ILE A 81 -21.72 -5.86 38.80
N SER A 82 -21.26 -4.73 39.30
CA SER A 82 -22.03 -3.94 40.29
C SER A 82 -21.66 -2.46 40.30
N ALA A 83 -22.56 -1.63 40.83
CA ALA A 83 -22.27 -0.28 41.25
C ALA A 83 -22.57 -0.15 42.73
N THR A 84 -21.69 0.56 43.48
CA THR A 84 -21.81 0.74 44.92
C THR A 84 -21.62 2.21 45.30
N THR A 85 -22.50 2.74 46.14
CA THR A 85 -22.36 4.08 46.77
C THR A 85 -22.04 3.92 48.24
N VAL A 86 -21.30 4.89 48.82
CA VAL A 86 -20.89 4.89 50.23
C VAL A 86 -21.87 5.68 51.08
N THR A 87 -22.40 6.77 50.53
CA THR A 87 -23.26 7.72 51.29
C THR A 87 -24.44 8.19 50.46
N PRO A 88 -25.64 7.64 50.68
CA PRO A 88 -25.98 6.49 51.51
C PRO A 88 -25.47 5.18 50.91
N PRO A 89 -25.18 4.16 51.69
CA PRO A 89 -24.66 2.88 51.21
C PRO A 89 -25.75 2.13 50.45
N ALA A 90 -25.46 1.80 49.19
CA ALA A 90 -26.32 0.98 48.34
C ALA A 90 -25.47 0.21 47.31
N THR A 91 -25.89 -0.99 46.93
CA THR A 91 -25.22 -1.80 45.90
C THR A 91 -26.26 -2.38 44.96
N ALA A 92 -26.05 -2.15 43.67
CA ALA A 92 -26.86 -2.73 42.60
C ALA A 92 -26.03 -3.73 41.76
N SER A 93 -26.61 -4.85 41.41
CA SER A 93 -26.01 -5.78 40.42
C SER A 93 -26.28 -5.25 39.02
N LEU A 94 -25.25 -5.27 38.15
CA LEU A 94 -25.30 -4.78 36.78
C LEU A 94 -24.89 -5.89 35.82
N THR A 95 -25.39 -5.85 34.58
CA THR A 95 -25.10 -6.87 33.53
C THR A 95 -24.81 -6.25 32.16
N ALA A 96 -24.79 -4.92 32.05
CA ALA A 96 -24.48 -4.27 30.79
C ALA A 96 -23.03 -4.55 30.36
N SER A 97 -22.81 -4.66 29.08
CA SER A 97 -21.47 -4.92 28.51
C SER A 97 -21.18 -4.02 27.32
N ALA A 98 -19.89 -3.83 27.05
CA ALA A 98 -19.38 -3.15 25.88
C ALA A 98 -18.14 -3.87 25.36
N THR A 99 -17.99 -3.97 24.04
CA THR A 99 -16.85 -4.62 23.40
C THR A 99 -15.94 -3.57 22.78
N VAL A 100 -14.67 -3.59 23.16
CA VAL A 100 -13.62 -2.89 22.41
C VAL A 100 -13.36 -3.72 21.15
N VAL A 101 -13.79 -3.20 20.00
CA VAL A 101 -13.61 -3.86 18.69
C VAL A 101 -12.20 -3.56 18.18
N VAL A 102 -11.46 -4.60 17.82
CA VAL A 102 -10.07 -4.50 17.33
C VAL A 102 -10.04 -4.74 15.81
N VAL A 103 -9.74 -3.70 15.07
CA VAL A 103 -9.55 -3.78 13.62
C VAL A 103 -8.11 -4.19 13.32
N GLY A 104 -7.92 -5.22 12.52
CA GLY A 104 -6.59 -5.65 12.06
C GLY A 104 -5.87 -4.53 11.30
N LEU A 105 -4.53 -4.49 11.41
CA LEU A 105 -3.73 -3.55 10.63
C LEU A 105 -3.76 -3.92 9.15
N PRO A 106 -3.97 -2.96 8.23
CA PRO A 106 -3.98 -3.23 6.80
C PRO A 106 -2.56 -3.58 6.31
N THR A 107 -2.48 -4.39 5.26
CA THR A 107 -1.22 -4.80 4.63
C THR A 107 -1.22 -4.42 3.15
N ALA A 108 -0.03 -4.20 2.58
CA ALA A 108 0.14 -4.01 1.15
C ALA A 108 1.49 -4.55 0.68
N THR A 109 1.52 -5.05 -0.55
CA THR A 109 2.71 -5.45 -1.28
C THR A 109 2.73 -4.79 -2.65
N ILE A 110 3.91 -4.71 -3.25
CA ILE A 110 4.13 -4.15 -4.59
C ILE A 110 4.94 -5.13 -5.42
N SER A 111 4.61 -5.23 -6.71
CA SER A 111 5.32 -6.06 -7.69
C SER A 111 5.35 -5.38 -9.05
N GLY A 112 6.16 -5.91 -9.99
CA GLY A 112 6.32 -5.33 -11.32
C GLY A 112 7.78 -4.96 -11.64
N THR A 113 8.75 -5.48 -10.84
CA THR A 113 10.17 -5.36 -11.19
C THR A 113 10.40 -6.04 -12.55
N THR A 114 10.89 -5.29 -13.51
CA THR A 114 11.06 -5.74 -14.89
C THR A 114 12.05 -4.87 -15.65
N SER A 115 12.49 -5.32 -16.82
CA SER A 115 13.22 -4.50 -17.80
C SER A 115 12.34 -4.23 -19.00
N ILE A 116 12.34 -3.00 -19.49
CA ILE A 116 11.59 -2.59 -20.70
C ILE A 116 12.46 -1.73 -21.60
N CYS A 117 12.12 -1.62 -22.87
CA CYS A 117 12.80 -0.74 -23.81
C CYS A 117 12.47 0.73 -23.51
N SER A 118 13.44 1.60 -23.73
CA SER A 118 13.25 3.06 -23.60
C SER A 118 12.03 3.55 -24.40
N GLY A 119 11.19 4.36 -23.77
CA GLY A 119 9.94 4.84 -24.34
C GLY A 119 8.75 3.89 -24.23
N SER A 120 8.92 2.72 -23.60
CA SER A 120 7.83 1.76 -23.37
C SER A 120 7.13 2.00 -22.03
N THR A 121 5.94 1.39 -21.87
CA THR A 121 5.15 1.37 -20.65
C THR A 121 5.15 -0.03 -20.02
N THR A 122 4.86 -0.12 -18.73
CA THR A 122 4.66 -1.41 -18.03
C THR A 122 3.58 -1.24 -16.95
N THR A 123 3.28 -2.30 -16.22
CA THR A 123 2.31 -2.29 -15.14
C THR A 123 2.98 -2.58 -13.80
N ILE A 124 2.73 -1.74 -12.82
CA ILE A 124 3.04 -1.97 -11.41
C ILE A 124 1.77 -2.47 -10.74
N SER A 125 1.87 -3.56 -9.99
CA SER A 125 0.74 -4.17 -9.30
C SER A 125 0.89 -4.02 -7.79
N PHE A 126 -0.22 -3.70 -7.13
CA PHE A 126 -0.34 -3.61 -5.69
C PHE A 126 -1.35 -4.66 -5.20
N SER A 127 -1.07 -5.32 -4.09
CA SER A 127 -2.01 -6.25 -3.46
C SER A 127 -1.94 -6.15 -1.94
N GLY A 128 -3.07 -6.42 -1.25
CA GLY A 128 -3.16 -6.30 0.21
C GLY A 128 -4.58 -6.31 0.72
N THR A 129 -4.84 -5.56 1.78
CA THR A 129 -6.16 -5.48 2.41
C THR A 129 -7.16 -4.77 1.48
N ALA A 130 -8.29 -5.41 1.20
CA ALA A 130 -9.35 -4.87 0.34
C ALA A 130 -9.82 -3.49 0.82
N GLY A 131 -9.98 -2.56 -0.11
CA GLY A 131 -10.41 -1.17 0.16
C GLY A 131 -9.36 -0.29 0.83
N ALA A 132 -8.16 -0.80 1.14
CA ALA A 132 -7.11 -0.01 1.76
C ALA A 132 -6.49 0.98 0.76
N VAL A 133 -6.05 2.13 1.26
CA VAL A 133 -5.31 3.14 0.52
C VAL A 133 -3.82 2.91 0.73
N VAL A 134 -3.12 2.61 -0.35
CA VAL A 134 -1.66 2.43 -0.36
C VAL A 134 -0.99 3.75 -0.72
N THR A 135 -0.03 4.18 0.09
CA THR A 135 0.85 5.31 -0.20
C THR A 135 2.19 4.79 -0.71
N TYR A 136 2.64 5.33 -1.83
CA TYR A 136 3.91 4.96 -2.46
C TYR A 136 4.62 6.20 -3.01
N THR A 137 5.90 6.06 -3.34
CA THR A 137 6.71 7.10 -3.99
C THR A 137 7.26 6.59 -5.33
N ILE A 138 7.56 7.51 -6.22
CA ILE A 138 8.28 7.27 -7.48
C ILE A 138 9.64 7.97 -7.35
N ASN A 139 10.75 7.20 -7.44
CA ASN A 139 12.12 7.70 -7.32
C ASN A 139 12.34 8.56 -6.06
N ALA A 140 11.76 8.13 -4.92
CA ALA A 140 11.77 8.87 -3.65
C ALA A 140 11.19 10.30 -3.73
N GLY A 141 10.35 10.58 -4.73
CA GLY A 141 9.66 11.86 -4.87
C GLY A 141 8.44 12.00 -3.96
N ALA A 142 7.49 12.84 -4.34
CA ALA A 142 6.27 13.08 -3.57
C ALA A 142 5.41 11.81 -3.43
N ASN A 143 4.73 11.70 -2.28
CA ASN A 143 3.79 10.61 -2.02
C ASN A 143 2.65 10.62 -3.04
N GLN A 144 2.35 9.43 -3.54
CA GLN A 144 1.21 9.10 -4.38
C GLN A 144 0.34 8.10 -3.64
N THR A 145 -0.94 8.00 -4.02
CA THR A 145 -1.85 7.03 -3.41
C THR A 145 -2.58 6.22 -4.46
N ILE A 146 -2.90 4.98 -4.13
CA ILE A 146 -3.77 4.10 -4.91
C ILE A 146 -4.66 3.31 -3.95
N THR A 147 -5.94 3.14 -4.31
CA THR A 147 -6.89 2.38 -3.50
C THR A 147 -6.99 0.96 -4.05
N LEU A 148 -6.84 -0.03 -3.17
CA LEU A 148 -7.07 -1.43 -3.52
C LEU A 148 -8.57 -1.68 -3.68
N ASP A 149 -8.94 -2.50 -4.67
CA ASP A 149 -10.32 -2.90 -4.95
C ASP A 149 -10.89 -3.85 -3.88
N ALA A 150 -12.12 -4.32 -4.09
CA ALA A 150 -12.79 -5.26 -3.19
C ALA A 150 -12.09 -6.64 -3.11
N SER A 151 -11.21 -6.95 -4.05
CA SER A 151 -10.36 -8.16 -4.05
C SER A 151 -8.97 -7.89 -3.47
N GLY A 152 -8.70 -6.66 -3.01
CA GLY A 152 -7.41 -6.26 -2.45
C GLY A 152 -6.33 -6.01 -3.50
N ASN A 153 -6.69 -5.65 -4.74
CA ASN A 153 -5.75 -5.45 -5.84
C ASN A 153 -5.88 -4.06 -6.47
N ALA A 154 -4.77 -3.54 -6.99
CA ALA A 154 -4.77 -2.37 -7.85
C ALA A 154 -3.60 -2.44 -8.83
N THR A 155 -3.72 -1.80 -9.99
CA THR A 155 -2.68 -1.72 -11.00
C THR A 155 -2.44 -0.28 -11.42
N LEU A 156 -1.18 0.06 -11.65
CA LEU A 156 -0.74 1.34 -12.18
C LEU A 156 -0.01 1.09 -13.51
N THR A 157 -0.55 1.57 -14.62
CA THR A 157 0.19 1.61 -15.88
C THR A 157 1.16 2.80 -15.84
N THR A 158 2.44 2.54 -16.06
CA THR A 158 3.46 3.60 -16.08
C THR A 158 3.30 4.49 -17.31
N PRO A 159 3.73 5.75 -17.29
CA PRO A 159 3.98 6.49 -18.52
C PRO A 159 5.09 5.81 -19.34
N ALA A 160 5.34 6.27 -20.55
CA ALA A 160 6.53 5.87 -21.32
C ALA A 160 7.80 6.29 -20.55
N LEU A 161 8.61 5.31 -20.16
CA LEU A 161 9.80 5.52 -19.34
C LEU A 161 11.05 5.56 -20.18
N THR A 162 11.93 6.52 -19.91
CA THR A 162 13.22 6.71 -20.59
C THR A 162 14.41 6.56 -19.64
N ALA A 163 14.15 6.39 -18.33
CA ALA A 163 15.16 6.17 -17.30
C ALA A 163 14.64 5.17 -16.28
N ASP A 164 15.54 4.49 -15.60
CA ASP A 164 15.23 3.56 -14.50
C ASP A 164 14.34 4.24 -13.47
N THR A 165 13.27 3.54 -13.07
CA THR A 165 12.26 4.10 -12.20
C THR A 165 11.89 3.12 -11.10
N THR A 166 12.01 3.56 -9.84
CA THR A 166 11.67 2.80 -8.65
C THR A 166 10.34 3.27 -8.08
N TYR A 167 9.43 2.34 -7.86
CA TYR A 167 8.17 2.51 -7.13
C TYR A 167 8.33 1.88 -5.76
N ALA A 168 8.23 2.66 -4.69
CA ALA A 168 8.47 2.18 -3.32
C ALA A 168 7.26 2.41 -2.42
N LEU A 169 6.86 1.40 -1.65
CA LEU A 169 5.81 1.52 -0.63
C LEU A 169 6.27 2.43 0.51
N VAL A 170 5.33 3.17 1.07
CA VAL A 170 5.51 4.02 2.26
C VAL A 170 4.61 3.54 3.38
N SER A 171 3.31 3.48 3.14
CA SER A 171 2.31 3.09 4.15
C SER A 171 1.04 2.55 3.50
N VAL A 172 0.20 1.93 4.31
CA VAL A 172 -1.15 1.52 3.94
C VAL A 172 -2.11 1.93 5.04
N ALA A 173 -3.31 2.38 4.68
CA ALA A 173 -4.35 2.81 5.62
C ALA A 173 -5.71 2.22 5.23
N LEU A 174 -6.50 1.84 6.25
CA LEU A 174 -7.90 1.45 6.10
C LEU A 174 -8.70 2.05 7.26
N GLY A 175 -9.61 2.99 6.96
CA GLY A 175 -10.29 3.78 7.99
C GLY A 175 -9.28 4.57 8.82
N SER A 176 -9.33 4.41 10.14
CA SER A 176 -8.40 5.03 11.09
C SER A 176 -7.11 4.24 11.31
N CYS A 177 -7.01 3.01 10.80
CA CYS A 177 -5.86 2.14 11.00
C CYS A 177 -4.85 2.30 9.87
N SER A 178 -3.60 2.51 10.22
CA SER A 178 -2.50 2.63 9.25
C SER A 178 -1.23 2.00 9.78
N GLN A 179 -0.39 1.54 8.86
CA GLN A 179 0.96 1.11 9.19
C GLN A 179 1.94 1.38 8.05
N ASN A 180 3.20 1.56 8.40
CA ASN A 180 4.28 1.68 7.43
C ASN A 180 4.47 0.36 6.68
N GLN A 181 4.77 0.46 5.39
CA GLN A 181 5.07 -0.67 4.53
C GLN A 181 6.44 -0.50 3.90
N THR A 182 7.06 -1.63 3.61
CA THR A 182 8.34 -1.68 2.88
C THR A 182 8.17 -2.57 1.66
N GLY A 183 8.96 -2.30 0.63
CA GLY A 183 8.94 -3.03 -0.63
C GLY A 183 9.04 -2.06 -1.80
N SER A 184 9.58 -2.53 -2.90
CA SER A 184 9.72 -1.72 -4.12
C SER A 184 9.66 -2.58 -5.37
N ALA A 185 9.29 -1.95 -6.48
CA ALA A 185 9.38 -2.46 -7.82
C ALA A 185 10.30 -1.55 -8.65
N LEU A 186 11.34 -2.10 -9.23
CA LEU A 186 12.28 -1.41 -10.11
C LEU A 186 11.95 -1.72 -11.57
N VAL A 187 11.74 -0.69 -12.37
CA VAL A 187 11.66 -0.78 -13.82
C VAL A 187 13.00 -0.31 -14.39
N THR A 188 13.75 -1.24 -14.98
CA THR A 188 15.05 -0.97 -15.63
C THR A 188 14.83 -0.65 -17.11
N ILE A 189 15.47 0.39 -17.59
CA ILE A 189 15.32 0.85 -18.99
C ILE A 189 16.49 0.34 -19.83
N LEU A 190 16.15 -0.43 -20.86
CA LEU A 190 17.08 -0.87 -21.87
C LEU A 190 17.13 0.19 -22.99
N PRO A 191 18.32 0.67 -23.37
CA PRO A 191 18.44 1.64 -24.46
C PRO A 191 17.99 1.02 -25.78
N LEU A 192 17.43 1.84 -26.67
CA LEU A 192 17.14 1.41 -28.03
C LEU A 192 18.45 1.19 -28.78
N PRO A 193 18.57 0.12 -29.59
CA PRO A 193 19.75 -0.12 -30.40
C PRO A 193 19.84 0.89 -31.53
N THR A 194 21.08 1.15 -31.99
CA THR A 194 21.37 2.05 -33.11
C THR A 194 22.11 1.27 -34.20
N ALA A 195 21.91 1.70 -35.44
CA ALA A 195 22.69 1.20 -36.58
C ALA A 195 22.93 2.33 -37.59
N SER A 196 24.03 2.26 -38.29
CA SER A 196 24.33 3.10 -39.43
C SER A 196 24.90 2.23 -40.56
N ILE A 197 24.78 2.69 -41.79
CA ILE A 197 25.31 2.06 -42.98
C ILE A 197 26.20 3.05 -43.75
N SER A 198 27.26 2.56 -44.30
CA SER A 198 28.19 3.33 -45.11
C SER A 198 28.75 2.49 -46.26
N GLY A 199 29.37 3.13 -47.25
CA GLY A 199 29.93 2.44 -48.42
C GLY A 199 29.47 3.01 -49.76
N THR A 200 28.90 4.28 -49.73
CA THR A 200 28.61 4.99 -50.97
C THR A 200 29.90 5.16 -51.76
N THR A 201 29.98 4.60 -52.95
CA THR A 201 31.17 4.62 -53.79
C THR A 201 30.78 4.42 -55.26
N THR A 202 31.70 4.75 -56.17
CA THR A 202 31.59 4.48 -57.60
C THR A 202 32.58 3.38 -57.96
N ILE A 203 32.08 2.34 -58.59
CA ILE A 203 32.89 1.17 -59.02
C ILE A 203 32.68 0.89 -60.50
N CYS A 204 33.58 0.16 -61.10
CA CYS A 204 33.43 -0.30 -62.49
C CYS A 204 32.35 -1.38 -62.59
N SER A 205 31.56 -1.38 -63.67
CA SER A 205 30.62 -2.47 -63.97
C SER A 205 31.33 -3.82 -63.98
N GLY A 206 30.71 -4.81 -63.34
CA GLY A 206 31.30 -6.16 -63.22
C GLY A 206 32.23 -6.33 -62.01
N THR A 207 32.29 -5.38 -61.08
CA THR A 207 33.10 -5.50 -59.86
C THR A 207 32.24 -5.58 -58.61
N THR A 208 32.86 -5.86 -57.46
CA THR A 208 32.26 -5.90 -56.12
C THR A 208 32.75 -4.73 -55.29
N THR A 209 32.04 -4.37 -54.22
CA THR A 209 32.48 -3.42 -53.22
C THR A 209 32.05 -3.90 -51.81
N THR A 210 32.43 -3.17 -50.78
CA THR A 210 32.07 -3.48 -49.40
C THR A 210 31.12 -2.42 -48.84
N ILE A 211 30.01 -2.87 -48.29
CA ILE A 211 29.09 -2.09 -47.49
C ILE A 211 29.40 -2.34 -45.99
N SER A 212 29.57 -1.29 -45.22
CA SER A 212 29.89 -1.40 -43.80
C SER A 212 28.68 -0.99 -42.95
N PHE A 213 28.43 -1.75 -41.91
CA PHE A 213 27.41 -1.48 -40.91
C PHE A 213 28.09 -1.23 -39.56
N SER A 214 27.60 -0.26 -38.80
CA SER A 214 28.08 -0.01 -37.44
C SER A 214 26.93 0.38 -36.54
N GLY A 215 27.03 0.08 -35.23
CA GLY A 215 25.96 0.39 -34.25
C GLY A 215 26.12 -0.36 -32.93
N THR A 216 25.01 -0.71 -32.33
CA THR A 216 24.99 -1.44 -31.04
C THR A 216 25.63 -2.82 -31.21
N ALA A 217 26.58 -3.16 -30.34
CA ALA A 217 27.27 -4.43 -30.34
C ALA A 217 26.29 -5.61 -30.30
N ASN A 218 26.56 -6.65 -31.10
CA ASN A 218 25.76 -7.87 -31.24
C ASN A 218 24.31 -7.66 -31.71
N ALA A 219 23.92 -6.42 -32.11
CA ALA A 219 22.58 -6.17 -32.64
C ALA A 219 22.39 -6.80 -34.01
N THR A 220 21.14 -7.17 -34.31
CA THR A 220 20.73 -7.63 -35.63
C THR A 220 20.19 -6.45 -36.43
N VAL A 221 20.87 -6.12 -37.54
CA VAL A 221 20.42 -5.06 -38.44
C VAL A 221 19.63 -5.69 -39.60
N THR A 222 18.46 -5.13 -39.85
CA THR A 222 17.63 -5.46 -41.02
C THR A 222 17.83 -4.39 -42.09
N TYR A 223 18.11 -4.79 -43.31
CA TYR A 223 18.31 -3.89 -44.45
C TYR A 223 17.65 -4.46 -45.72
N THR A 224 17.45 -3.62 -46.70
CA THR A 224 16.97 -4.01 -48.05
C THR A 224 18.00 -3.65 -49.10
N VAL A 225 17.95 -4.37 -50.21
CA VAL A 225 18.69 -4.06 -51.43
C VAL A 225 17.67 -3.72 -52.52
N ASP A 226 17.80 -2.53 -53.12
CA ASP A 226 16.91 -2.01 -54.16
C ASP A 226 15.42 -2.13 -53.83
N SER A 227 15.09 -1.87 -52.54
CA SER A 227 13.71 -2.03 -51.97
C SER A 227 13.14 -3.46 -52.08
N GLY A 228 14.01 -4.47 -52.24
CA GLY A 228 13.63 -5.87 -52.27
C GLY A 228 13.29 -6.45 -50.91
N ALA A 229 13.30 -7.77 -50.80
CA ALA A 229 13.01 -8.46 -49.54
C ALA A 229 14.02 -8.08 -48.43
N PRO A 230 13.58 -7.92 -47.19
CA PRO A 230 14.45 -7.64 -46.03
C PRO A 230 15.49 -8.76 -45.84
N GLN A 231 16.70 -8.35 -45.56
CA GLN A 231 17.86 -9.20 -45.24
C GLN A 231 18.39 -8.77 -43.85
N THR A 232 19.14 -9.64 -43.19
CA THR A 232 19.70 -9.36 -41.86
C THR A 232 21.19 -9.56 -41.83
N ILE A 233 21.88 -8.75 -41.00
CA ILE A 233 23.29 -8.92 -40.66
C ILE A 233 23.46 -8.67 -39.15
N VAL A 234 24.29 -9.47 -38.50
CA VAL A 234 24.57 -9.32 -37.05
C VAL A 234 25.87 -8.53 -36.92
N LEU A 235 25.84 -7.48 -36.10
CA LEU A 235 27.04 -6.73 -35.74
C LEU A 235 27.88 -7.57 -34.75
N ASP A 236 29.17 -7.44 -34.83
CA ASP A 236 30.13 -8.12 -33.93
C ASP A 236 30.12 -7.46 -32.51
N ALA A 237 30.97 -7.97 -31.63
CA ALA A 237 31.11 -7.42 -30.26
C ALA A 237 31.67 -5.99 -30.22
N ALA A 238 32.28 -5.52 -31.32
CA ALA A 238 32.70 -4.12 -31.46
C ALA A 238 31.62 -3.26 -32.13
N GLY A 239 30.45 -3.82 -32.48
CA GLY A 239 29.35 -3.14 -33.13
C GLY A 239 29.55 -2.95 -34.65
N ASN A 240 30.33 -3.78 -35.33
CA ASN A 240 30.62 -3.64 -36.75
C ASN A 240 30.26 -4.91 -37.53
N ALA A 241 29.91 -4.74 -38.82
CA ALA A 241 29.79 -5.82 -39.78
C ALA A 241 30.10 -5.28 -41.19
N THR A 242 30.54 -6.17 -42.08
CA THR A 242 30.78 -5.82 -43.47
C THR A 242 30.08 -6.82 -44.38
N LEU A 243 29.52 -6.33 -45.47
CA LEU A 243 28.90 -7.10 -46.53
C LEU A 243 29.63 -6.83 -47.83
N THR A 244 30.23 -7.88 -48.43
CA THR A 244 30.72 -7.77 -49.79
C THR A 244 29.54 -7.91 -50.76
N THR A 245 29.37 -6.95 -51.64
CA THR A 245 28.28 -6.97 -52.64
C THR A 245 28.51 -8.11 -53.65
N PRO A 246 27.48 -8.63 -54.29
CA PRO A 246 27.63 -9.40 -55.49
C PRO A 246 28.28 -8.54 -56.57
N ILE A 247 28.64 -9.15 -57.72
CA ILE A 247 29.11 -8.41 -58.90
C ILE A 247 27.97 -7.50 -59.36
N LEU A 248 28.25 -6.20 -59.40
CA LEU A 248 27.26 -5.17 -59.75
C LEU A 248 27.48 -4.72 -61.22
N THR A 249 26.41 -4.79 -62.00
CA THR A 249 26.35 -4.30 -63.38
C THR A 249 25.48 -3.06 -63.55
N ALA A 250 24.76 -2.69 -62.50
CA ALA A 250 23.91 -1.49 -62.38
C ALA A 250 24.04 -0.89 -60.97
N PRO A 251 23.70 0.39 -60.76
CA PRO A 251 23.60 0.96 -59.42
C PRO A 251 22.65 0.18 -58.50
N SER A 252 23.08 -0.09 -57.27
CA SER A 252 22.25 -0.76 -56.22
C SER A 252 22.26 0.04 -54.95
N THR A 253 21.10 0.14 -54.31
CA THR A 253 20.88 0.89 -53.05
C THR A 253 20.68 -0.07 -51.87
N TYR A 254 21.52 0.05 -50.86
CA TYR A 254 21.38 -0.65 -49.57
C TYR A 254 20.78 0.29 -48.55
N ALA A 255 19.61 -0.05 -47.99
CA ALA A 255 18.87 0.83 -47.06
C ALA A 255 18.58 0.11 -45.73
N LEU A 256 18.84 0.80 -44.61
CA LEU A 256 18.46 0.31 -43.29
C LEU A 256 16.92 0.28 -43.17
N VAL A 257 16.41 -0.74 -42.49
CA VAL A 257 15.00 -0.92 -42.16
C VAL A 257 14.81 -0.84 -40.65
N SER A 258 15.56 -1.64 -39.88
CA SER A 258 15.47 -1.65 -38.42
C SER A 258 16.72 -2.27 -37.81
N VAL A 259 16.88 -2.08 -36.52
CA VAL A 259 17.90 -2.75 -35.72
C VAL A 259 17.26 -3.29 -34.43
N ALA A 260 17.59 -4.53 -34.07
CA ALA A 260 17.10 -5.21 -32.89
C ALA A 260 18.26 -5.58 -31.96
N SER A 261 18.12 -5.30 -30.66
CA SER A 261 19.09 -5.71 -29.64
C SER A 261 19.00 -7.21 -29.35
N MET A 262 20.04 -7.77 -28.74
CA MET A 262 20.00 -9.15 -28.20
C MET A 262 19.56 -9.18 -26.73
N SER A 263 19.12 -8.07 -26.15
CA SER A 263 18.62 -8.00 -24.78
C SER A 263 17.28 -8.73 -24.62
N VAL A 264 16.90 -8.99 -23.38
CA VAL A 264 15.57 -9.48 -23.02
C VAL A 264 14.90 -8.44 -22.12
N PRO A 265 13.80 -7.83 -22.57
CA PRO A 265 13.14 -7.97 -23.88
C PRO A 265 13.99 -7.43 -25.03
N VAL A 266 13.70 -7.91 -26.24
CA VAL A 266 14.34 -7.39 -27.47
C VAL A 266 13.82 -5.98 -27.72
N CYS A 267 14.72 -5.00 -27.79
CA CYS A 267 14.41 -3.62 -28.18
C CYS A 267 14.69 -3.41 -29.67
N THR A 268 13.78 -2.74 -30.37
CA THR A 268 13.89 -2.48 -31.81
C THR A 268 13.78 -0.98 -32.07
N SER A 269 14.63 -0.48 -32.98
CA SER A 269 14.60 0.86 -33.54
C SER A 269 14.39 0.78 -35.07
N THR A 270 13.60 1.72 -35.64
CA THR A 270 13.27 1.80 -37.09
C THR A 270 13.69 3.14 -37.67
#